data_894fdad7853407b926dc641c07c51ca7
#
_entry.id   894fdad7853407b926dc641c07c51ca7
#
_cell.length_a   1.000
_cell.length_b   1.000
_cell.length_c   1.000
_cell.angle_alpha   90.00
_cell.angle_beta   90.00
_cell.angle_gamma   90.00
#
_symmetry.space_group_name_H-M   'P 1'
#
loop_
_entity.id
_entity.type
_entity.pdbx_description
1 polymer ?
#
loop_
_entity_poly.entity_id
_entity_poly.type
_entity_poly.pdbx_seq_one_letter_code
_entity_poly.pdbx_strand_id
1 'polypeptide(L)'
;MSYQKILVGIDGSKQSDMAFAKALEVAKQNDAKLYLLSVINGERIPSGGPNGYGFVDRSIYKPAIETMKQKLAEYEKKAQAAGITDVVTEVEVGNAKLELAENYPKQNGIDLILIGATGLNVVGRLIVGSTAAYTIREAPCDVTVVKTDLDNHKIDVKKNSYPEI
;
A
#
# COMPACT_ATOMS: atom_id res chain seq x y z
N MET A 1 2.89 18.31 -16.35
CA MET A 1 2.93 16.86 -16.13
C MET A 1 1.74 16.53 -15.24
N SER A 2 0.87 15.62 -15.65
CA SER A 2 -0.31 15.23 -14.87
C SER A 2 -0.32 13.72 -14.67
N TYR A 3 -0.56 13.28 -13.44
CA TYR A 3 -0.76 11.87 -13.13
C TYR A 3 -2.23 11.49 -13.38
N GLN A 4 -2.47 10.30 -13.94
CA GLN A 4 -3.79 9.81 -14.27
C GLN A 4 -4.24 8.67 -13.32
N LYS A 5 -3.29 7.88 -12.84
CA LYS A 5 -3.54 6.69 -12.03
C LYS A 5 -2.54 6.61 -10.86
N ILE A 6 -3.04 6.90 -9.68
CA ILE A 6 -2.23 6.99 -8.47
C ILE A 6 -2.47 5.76 -7.60
N LEU A 7 -1.40 5.06 -7.23
CA LEU A 7 -1.42 3.93 -6.31
C LEU A 7 -0.96 4.35 -4.92
N VAL A 8 -1.68 3.93 -3.90
CA VAL A 8 -1.28 4.06 -2.50
C VAL A 8 -1.19 2.69 -1.84
N GLY A 9 -0.03 2.39 -1.26
CA GLY A 9 0.14 1.20 -0.42
C GLY A 9 -0.39 1.44 1.00
N ILE A 10 -1.36 0.65 1.42
CA ILE A 10 -2.00 0.75 2.73
C ILE A 10 -1.63 -0.46 3.58
N ASP A 11 -0.94 -0.25 4.68
CA ASP A 11 -0.57 -1.28 5.65
C ASP A 11 -1.09 -1.01 7.07
N GLY A 12 -1.80 0.12 7.25
CA GLY A 12 -2.35 0.55 8.53
C GLY A 12 -1.36 1.29 9.42
N SER A 13 -0.15 1.57 8.95
CA SER A 13 0.80 2.45 9.64
C SER A 13 0.39 3.91 9.52
N LYS A 14 0.85 4.75 10.46
CA LYS A 14 0.66 6.20 10.38
C LYS A 14 1.24 6.81 9.12
N GLN A 15 2.33 6.26 8.62
CA GLN A 15 2.96 6.75 7.39
C GLN A 15 2.16 6.37 6.15
N SER A 16 1.52 5.19 6.12
CA SER A 16 0.58 4.86 5.05
C SER A 16 -0.69 5.73 5.10
N ASP A 17 -1.16 6.08 6.30
CA ASP A 17 -2.26 7.04 6.47
C ASP A 17 -1.90 8.42 5.89
N MET A 18 -0.67 8.88 6.13
CA MET A 18 -0.19 10.15 5.58
C MET A 18 0.08 10.07 4.07
N ALA A 19 0.54 8.92 3.58
CA ALA A 19 0.67 8.68 2.14
C ALA A 19 -0.71 8.79 1.45
N PHE A 20 -1.74 8.20 2.05
CA PHE A 20 -3.12 8.34 1.57
C PHE A 20 -3.58 9.80 1.59
N ALA A 21 -3.41 10.51 2.71
CA ALA A 21 -3.84 11.90 2.83
C ALA A 21 -3.17 12.80 1.77
N LYS A 22 -1.87 12.62 1.53
CA LYS A 22 -1.16 13.35 0.47
C LYS A 22 -1.60 12.93 -0.93
N ALA A 23 -1.92 11.66 -1.13
CA ALA A 23 -2.43 11.17 -2.41
C ALA A 23 -3.80 11.78 -2.77
N LEU A 24 -4.65 12.07 -1.78
CA LEU A 24 -5.91 12.78 -2.01
C LEU A 24 -5.68 14.16 -2.64
N GLU A 25 -4.69 14.91 -2.14
CA GLU A 25 -4.37 16.23 -2.68
C GLU A 25 -3.82 16.13 -4.12
N VAL A 26 -2.91 15.18 -4.36
CA VAL A 26 -2.36 14.96 -5.70
C VAL A 26 -3.45 14.48 -6.67
N ALA A 27 -4.32 13.56 -6.25
CA ALA A 27 -5.41 13.07 -7.08
C ALA A 27 -6.40 14.18 -7.48
N LYS A 28 -6.76 15.05 -6.52
CA LYS A 28 -7.62 16.22 -6.82
C LYS A 28 -7.00 17.17 -7.83
N GLN A 29 -5.72 17.50 -7.65
CA GLN A 29 -5.01 18.43 -8.55
C GLN A 29 -4.89 17.90 -9.97
N ASN A 30 -4.91 16.58 -10.15
CA ASN A 30 -4.69 15.93 -11.44
C ASN A 30 -5.98 15.31 -12.03
N ASP A 31 -7.10 15.34 -11.32
CA ASP A 31 -8.33 14.61 -11.68
C ASP A 31 -8.04 13.11 -11.90
N ALA A 32 -7.22 12.55 -11.03
CA ALA A 32 -6.66 11.21 -11.18
C ALA A 32 -7.51 10.14 -10.49
N LYS A 33 -7.52 8.95 -11.08
CA LYS A 33 -8.05 7.73 -10.45
C LYS A 33 -7.14 7.27 -9.33
N LEU A 34 -7.74 6.90 -8.19
CA LEU A 34 -7.02 6.47 -7.01
C LEU A 34 -7.14 4.96 -6.80
N TYR A 35 -6.02 4.28 -6.65
CA TYR A 35 -5.93 2.87 -6.33
C TYR A 35 -5.38 2.70 -4.92
N LEU A 36 -6.11 1.97 -4.07
CA LEU A 36 -5.73 1.67 -2.69
C LEU A 36 -5.45 0.17 -2.59
N LEU A 37 -4.19 -0.19 -2.43
CA LEU A 37 -3.74 -1.58 -2.36
C LEU A 37 -3.22 -1.91 -0.98
N SER A 38 -3.73 -2.98 -0.41
CA SER A 38 -3.14 -3.64 0.75
C SER A 38 -2.64 -5.02 0.37
N VAL A 39 -1.44 -5.37 0.80
CA VAL A 39 -0.85 -6.68 0.53
C VAL A 39 -0.66 -7.42 1.84
N ILE A 40 -1.33 -8.56 1.96
CA ILE A 40 -1.12 -9.51 3.05
C ILE A 40 0.06 -10.38 2.67
N ASN A 41 1.12 -10.35 3.49
CA ASN A 41 2.27 -11.22 3.26
C ASN A 41 1.84 -12.68 3.33
N GLY A 42 1.88 -13.34 2.20
CA GLY A 42 1.62 -14.75 2.04
C GLY A 42 2.76 -15.37 1.29
N GLU A 43 3.36 -16.42 1.83
CA GLU A 43 4.27 -17.22 1.04
C GLU A 43 3.47 -17.93 -0.05
N ARG A 44 3.87 -17.76 -1.29
CA ARG A 44 3.60 -18.75 -2.31
C ARG A 44 4.47 -19.96 -1.95
N ILE A 45 3.94 -20.83 -1.08
CA ILE A 45 4.60 -22.09 -0.77
C ILE A 45 4.67 -22.86 -2.09
N PRO A 46 5.85 -23.11 -2.65
CA PRO A 46 5.94 -24.06 -3.73
C PRO A 46 5.51 -25.39 -3.15
N SER A 47 4.35 -25.88 -3.54
CA SER A 47 3.89 -27.19 -3.12
C SER A 47 4.82 -28.22 -3.72
N GLY A 48 5.73 -28.71 -2.91
CA GLY A 48 6.63 -29.83 -3.22
C GLY A 48 5.89 -31.15 -3.20
N GLY A 49 5.00 -31.37 -4.13
CA GLY A 49 4.49 -32.70 -4.45
C GLY A 49 5.11 -33.18 -5.76
N PRO A 50 5.22 -34.51 -6.01
CA PRO A 50 5.81 -35.05 -7.22
C PRO A 50 5.15 -34.60 -8.53
N ASN A 51 4.03 -33.90 -8.48
CA ASN A 51 3.29 -33.37 -9.63
C ASN A 51 3.12 -31.84 -9.60
N GLY A 52 3.83 -31.10 -8.75
CA GLY A 52 3.98 -29.64 -8.85
C GLY A 52 2.71 -28.78 -8.64
N TYR A 53 1.58 -29.35 -8.31
CA TYR A 53 0.31 -28.66 -8.10
C TYR A 53 -0.14 -28.80 -6.65
N GLY A 54 0.38 -27.97 -5.77
CA GLY A 54 -0.21 -27.75 -4.46
C GLY A 54 -1.11 -26.53 -4.49
N PHE A 55 -2.36 -26.71 -4.20
CA PHE A 55 -3.26 -25.60 -3.93
C PHE A 55 -2.84 -25.00 -2.59
N VAL A 56 -2.33 -23.76 -2.61
CA VAL A 56 -2.25 -22.97 -1.37
C VAL A 56 -3.70 -22.76 -0.93
N ASP A 57 -4.05 -23.32 0.20
CA ASP A 57 -5.36 -23.06 0.79
C ASP A 57 -5.41 -21.59 1.24
N ARG A 58 -5.93 -20.73 0.36
CA ARG A 58 -6.11 -19.31 0.64
C ARG A 58 -7.10 -19.04 1.77
N SER A 59 -7.80 -20.09 2.24
CA SER A 59 -8.79 -19.96 3.33
C SER A 59 -8.16 -19.46 4.62
N ILE A 60 -6.88 -19.75 4.88
CA ILE A 60 -6.14 -19.26 6.05
C ILE A 60 -6.01 -17.73 6.10
N TYR A 61 -6.01 -17.08 4.94
CA TYR A 61 -5.92 -15.61 4.84
C TYR A 61 -7.29 -14.93 4.86
N LYS A 62 -8.39 -15.68 4.77
CA LYS A 62 -9.75 -15.15 4.65
C LYS A 62 -10.09 -14.13 5.75
N PRO A 63 -9.83 -14.38 7.05
CA PRO A 63 -10.11 -13.38 8.08
C PRO A 63 -9.30 -12.09 7.89
N ALA A 64 -8.02 -12.21 7.53
CA ALA A 64 -7.16 -11.05 7.30
C ALA A 64 -7.60 -10.24 6.07
N ILE A 65 -8.02 -10.93 5.00
CA ILE A 65 -8.56 -10.29 3.79
C ILE A 65 -9.83 -9.51 4.13
N GLU A 66 -10.78 -10.10 4.85
CA GLU A 66 -12.03 -9.43 5.23
C GLU A 66 -11.78 -8.21 6.12
N THR A 67 -10.89 -8.33 7.11
CA THR A 67 -10.49 -7.21 7.97
C THR A 67 -9.90 -6.06 7.14
N MET A 68 -9.02 -6.39 6.19
CA MET A 68 -8.38 -5.38 5.37
C MET A 68 -9.33 -4.75 4.35
N LYS A 69 -10.27 -5.52 3.79
CA LYS A 69 -11.33 -4.98 2.93
C LYS A 69 -12.21 -3.96 3.65
N GLN A 70 -12.61 -4.25 4.89
CA GLN A 70 -13.36 -3.32 5.73
C GLN A 70 -12.58 -2.04 5.96
N LYS A 71 -11.29 -2.16 6.24
CA LYS A 71 -10.41 -1.01 6.43
C LYS A 71 -10.27 -0.18 5.15
N LEU A 72 -10.05 -0.81 4.00
CA LEU A 72 -9.98 -0.11 2.72
C LEU A 72 -11.29 0.59 2.36
N ALA A 73 -12.45 0.02 2.73
CA ALA A 73 -13.74 0.68 2.54
C ALA A 73 -13.86 2.00 3.33
N GLU A 74 -13.20 2.11 4.50
CA GLU A 74 -13.15 3.36 5.24
C GLU A 74 -12.30 4.42 4.52
N TYR A 75 -11.17 4.01 3.92
CA TYR A 75 -10.36 4.92 3.10
C TYR A 75 -11.09 5.36 1.84
N GLU A 76 -11.82 4.45 1.18
CA GLU A 76 -12.66 4.79 0.03
C GLU A 76 -13.70 5.85 0.37
N LYS A 77 -14.43 5.69 1.50
CA LYS A 77 -15.37 6.71 1.99
C LYS A 77 -14.70 8.06 2.25
N LYS A 78 -13.48 8.06 2.81
CA LYS A 78 -12.71 9.29 3.01
C LYS A 78 -12.33 9.95 1.69
N ALA A 79 -11.94 9.16 0.69
CA ALA A 79 -11.64 9.66 -0.65
C ALA A 79 -12.87 10.28 -1.33
N GLN A 80 -14.01 9.60 -1.24
CA GLN A 80 -15.30 10.10 -1.77
C GLN A 80 -15.72 11.39 -1.08
N ALA A 81 -15.63 11.45 0.25
CA ALA A 81 -15.90 12.67 1.02
C ALA A 81 -14.95 13.83 0.66
N ALA A 82 -13.74 13.52 0.21
CA ALA A 82 -12.78 14.48 -0.30
C ALA A 82 -13.03 14.88 -1.77
N GLY A 83 -14.04 14.30 -2.44
CA GLY A 83 -14.43 14.62 -3.81
C GLY A 83 -13.77 13.74 -4.88
N ILE A 84 -13.07 12.66 -4.50
CA ILE A 84 -12.51 11.69 -5.44
C ILE A 84 -13.50 10.54 -5.59
N THR A 85 -14.14 10.43 -6.74
CA THR A 85 -15.20 9.44 -7.01
C THR A 85 -14.67 8.18 -7.69
N ASP A 86 -13.56 8.27 -8.41
CA ASP A 86 -12.97 7.11 -9.11
C ASP A 86 -11.89 6.47 -8.23
N VAL A 87 -12.33 5.58 -7.34
CA VAL A 87 -11.48 4.88 -6.37
C VAL A 87 -11.61 3.37 -6.56
N VAL A 88 -10.48 2.68 -6.57
CA VAL A 88 -10.39 1.21 -6.58
C VAL A 88 -9.72 0.75 -5.30
N THR A 89 -10.31 -0.21 -4.62
CA THR A 89 -9.74 -0.83 -3.41
C THR A 89 -9.47 -2.31 -3.66
N GLU A 90 -8.29 -2.78 -3.31
CA GLU A 90 -7.92 -4.18 -3.53
C GLU A 90 -7.03 -4.71 -2.41
N VAL A 91 -7.24 -5.99 -2.07
CA VAL A 91 -6.42 -6.74 -1.12
C VAL A 91 -5.80 -7.92 -1.84
N GLU A 92 -4.47 -7.90 -1.93
CA GLU A 92 -3.69 -9.00 -2.51
C GLU A 92 -3.02 -9.85 -1.42
N VAL A 93 -2.79 -11.11 -1.73
CA VAL A 93 -1.99 -12.02 -0.90
C VAL A 93 -0.73 -12.39 -1.66
N GLY A 94 0.42 -12.01 -1.12
CA GLY A 94 1.69 -12.25 -1.79
C GLY A 94 2.85 -11.51 -1.15
N ASN A 95 3.85 -11.22 -1.95
CA ASN A 95 5.01 -10.45 -1.54
C ASN A 95 4.73 -8.95 -1.77
N ALA A 96 4.61 -8.19 -0.68
CA ALA A 96 4.28 -6.77 -0.74
C ALA A 96 5.24 -5.96 -1.63
N LYS A 97 6.53 -6.31 -1.68
CA LYS A 97 7.51 -5.63 -2.54
C LYS A 97 7.17 -5.83 -4.01
N LEU A 98 6.94 -7.08 -4.42
CA LEU A 98 6.63 -7.41 -5.81
C LEU A 98 5.26 -6.85 -6.24
N GLU A 99 4.26 -6.98 -5.38
CA GLU A 99 2.91 -6.49 -5.71
C GLU A 99 2.87 -4.96 -5.83
N LEU A 100 3.41 -4.23 -4.84
CA LEU A 100 3.38 -2.76 -4.84
C LEU A 100 4.31 -2.13 -5.87
N ALA A 101 5.46 -2.73 -6.13
CA ALA A 101 6.47 -2.13 -7.01
C ALA A 101 6.34 -2.54 -8.48
N GLU A 102 5.86 -3.76 -8.75
CA GLU A 102 5.95 -4.30 -10.09
C GLU A 102 4.62 -4.81 -10.63
N ASN A 103 4.02 -5.83 -9.99
CA ASN A 103 2.88 -6.55 -10.58
C ASN A 103 1.67 -5.63 -10.75
N TYR A 104 1.22 -5.03 -9.65
CA TYR A 104 0.03 -4.18 -9.64
C TYR A 104 0.19 -2.92 -10.50
N PRO A 105 1.31 -2.18 -10.40
CA PRO A 105 1.54 -1.02 -11.27
C PRO A 105 1.54 -1.35 -12.76
N LYS A 106 2.20 -2.45 -13.16
CA LYS A 106 2.25 -2.88 -14.57
C LYS A 106 0.87 -3.29 -15.09
N GLN A 107 0.10 -4.06 -14.30
CA GLN A 107 -1.23 -4.53 -14.68
C GLN A 107 -2.25 -3.41 -14.84
N ASN A 108 -2.17 -2.38 -14.01
CA ASN A 108 -3.14 -1.28 -13.96
C ASN A 108 -2.68 -0.01 -14.69
N GLY A 109 -1.43 0.03 -15.15
CA GLY A 109 -0.85 1.20 -15.80
C GLY A 109 -0.73 2.39 -14.84
N ILE A 110 -0.28 2.14 -13.61
CA ILE A 110 -0.05 3.16 -12.58
C ILE A 110 1.08 4.08 -13.03
N ASP A 111 0.92 5.37 -12.84
CA ASP A 111 1.91 6.39 -13.21
C ASP A 111 2.51 7.15 -12.02
N LEU A 112 1.92 6.98 -10.82
CA LEU A 112 2.49 7.48 -9.57
C LEU A 112 2.18 6.52 -8.41
N ILE A 113 3.18 6.20 -7.61
CA ILE A 113 3.01 5.46 -6.35
C ILE A 113 3.31 6.38 -5.18
N LEU A 114 2.40 6.46 -4.19
CA LEU A 114 2.68 7.03 -2.88
C LEU A 114 2.77 5.91 -1.85
N ILE A 115 3.85 5.90 -1.08
CA ILE A 115 4.12 4.88 -0.05
C ILE A 115 4.71 5.53 1.19
N GLY A 116 4.32 5.04 2.37
CA GLY A 116 4.98 5.43 3.62
C GLY A 116 6.45 5.00 3.63
N ALA A 117 7.32 5.82 4.17
CA ALA A 117 8.74 5.51 4.25
C ALA A 117 9.04 4.25 5.07
N THR A 118 8.22 3.97 6.09
CA THR A 118 8.29 2.75 6.90
C THR A 118 6.90 2.20 7.14
N GLY A 119 6.79 0.88 7.29
CA GLY A 119 5.53 0.21 7.64
C GLY A 119 5.36 0.01 9.15
N LEU A 120 4.51 -0.95 9.52
CA LEU A 120 4.21 -1.30 10.93
C LEU A 120 5.44 -1.80 11.69
N ASN A 121 6.31 -2.56 11.03
CA ASN A 121 7.49 -3.17 11.64
C ASN A 121 8.72 -2.28 11.48
N VAL A 122 8.80 -1.26 12.31
CA VAL A 122 9.99 -0.38 12.34
C VAL A 122 11.07 -1.01 13.20
N VAL A 123 12.15 -1.43 12.58
CA VAL A 123 13.32 -1.96 13.26
C VAL A 123 14.43 -0.91 13.28
N GLY A 124 14.70 -0.36 14.45
CA GLY A 124 15.86 0.50 14.72
C GLY A 124 15.85 1.85 14.00
N ARG A 125 17.02 2.27 13.51
CA ARG A 125 17.26 3.58 12.87
C ARG A 125 17.06 3.59 11.36
N LEU A 126 16.29 2.65 10.81
CA LEU A 126 16.03 2.62 9.38
C LEU A 126 15.32 3.91 8.93
N ILE A 127 15.94 4.61 8.01
CA ILE A 127 15.39 5.84 7.42
C ILE A 127 14.30 5.52 6.41
N VAL A 128 14.43 4.39 5.71
CA VAL A 128 13.48 3.88 4.70
C VAL A 128 13.31 2.38 4.89
N GLY A 129 12.06 1.93 4.95
CA GLY A 129 11.69 0.51 5.06
C GLY A 129 12.02 -0.28 3.80
N SER A 130 12.12 -1.60 3.94
CA SER A 130 12.54 -2.49 2.84
C SER A 130 11.57 -2.47 1.65
N THR A 131 10.26 -2.32 1.88
CA THR A 131 9.25 -2.23 0.81
C THR A 131 9.38 -0.90 0.06
N ALA A 132 9.50 0.22 0.77
CA ALA A 132 9.68 1.53 0.14
C ALA A 132 11.00 1.59 -0.65
N ALA A 133 12.10 1.08 -0.09
CA ALA A 133 13.39 1.02 -0.80
C ALA A 133 13.32 0.17 -2.07
N TYR A 134 12.62 -0.96 -2.02
CA TYR A 134 12.40 -1.81 -3.19
C TYR A 134 11.53 -1.09 -4.24
N THR A 135 10.45 -0.45 -3.82
CA THR A 135 9.54 0.29 -4.71
C THR A 135 10.26 1.42 -5.45
N ILE A 136 11.10 2.19 -4.76
CA ILE A 136 11.92 3.25 -5.40
C ILE A 136 12.79 2.71 -6.51
N ARG A 137 13.34 1.51 -6.34
CA ARG A 137 14.29 0.94 -7.31
C ARG A 137 13.62 0.24 -8.47
N GLU A 138 12.49 -0.46 -8.23
CA GLU A 138 11.92 -1.40 -9.21
C GLU A 138 10.60 -0.90 -9.85
N ALA A 139 9.98 0.15 -9.34
CA ALA A 139 8.71 0.64 -9.89
C ALA A 139 8.87 1.14 -11.33
N PRO A 140 7.89 0.87 -12.22
CA PRO A 140 7.91 1.33 -13.60
C PRO A 140 7.49 2.80 -13.76
N CYS A 141 7.19 3.49 -12.67
CA CYS A 141 6.63 4.85 -12.63
C CYS A 141 7.25 5.67 -11.49
N ASP A 142 6.83 6.91 -11.36
CA ASP A 142 7.27 7.80 -10.28
C ASP A 142 6.84 7.29 -8.90
N VAL A 143 7.69 7.52 -7.89
CA VAL A 143 7.45 7.08 -6.50
C VAL A 143 7.66 8.25 -5.55
N THR A 144 6.64 8.54 -4.75
CA THR A 144 6.73 9.48 -3.64
C THR A 144 6.76 8.72 -2.32
N VAL A 145 7.84 8.90 -1.57
CA VAL A 145 8.02 8.32 -0.24
C VAL A 145 7.64 9.32 0.83
N VAL A 146 6.61 9.01 1.59
CA VAL A 146 6.04 9.91 2.60
C VAL A 146 6.66 9.65 3.97
N LYS A 147 7.29 10.67 4.53
CA LYS A 147 7.97 10.67 5.85
C LYS A 147 7.34 11.61 6.85
N THR A 148 6.51 12.52 6.37
CA THR A 148 5.98 13.64 7.16
C THR A 148 4.47 13.65 7.12
N ASP A 149 3.88 14.31 8.11
CA ASP A 149 2.45 14.63 8.15
C ASP A 149 2.08 15.72 7.10
N LEU A 150 0.84 16.20 7.14
CA LEU A 150 0.33 17.22 6.23
C LEU A 150 0.98 18.59 6.45
N ASP A 151 1.48 18.85 7.65
CA ASP A 151 2.20 20.09 8.02
C ASP A 151 3.71 19.99 7.81
N ASN A 152 4.17 18.91 7.15
CA ASN A 152 5.57 18.58 6.88
C ASN A 152 6.43 18.32 8.13
N HIS A 153 5.79 17.97 9.26
CA HIS A 153 6.52 17.52 10.43
C HIS A 153 6.83 16.03 10.33
N LYS A 154 8.01 15.64 10.80
CA LYS A 154 8.42 14.23 10.80
C LYS A 154 7.48 13.39 11.67
N ILE A 155 6.96 12.29 11.11
CA ILE A 155 6.12 11.35 11.84
C ILE A 155 6.99 10.56 12.83
N ASP A 156 6.58 10.52 14.11
CA ASP A 156 7.25 9.70 15.11
C ASP A 156 6.90 8.23 14.94
N VAL A 157 7.82 7.49 14.35
CA VAL A 157 7.66 6.05 14.04
C VAL A 157 7.69 5.15 15.28
N LYS A 158 8.25 5.63 16.41
CA LYS A 158 8.24 4.86 17.67
C LYS A 158 6.82 4.63 18.23
N LYS A 159 5.85 5.42 17.77
CA LYS A 159 4.43 5.30 18.12
C LYS A 159 3.59 4.58 17.05
N ASN A 160 4.21 3.92 16.08
CA ASN A 160 3.50 3.13 15.07
C ASN A 160 3.03 1.76 15.57
N SER A 161 3.52 1.31 16.74
CA SER A 161 2.97 0.11 17.36
C SER A 161 1.51 0.36 17.76
N TYR A 162 0.64 -0.62 17.46
CA TYR A 162 -0.70 -0.65 18.01
C TYR A 162 -0.61 -0.47 19.53
N PRO A 163 -1.58 0.23 20.16
CA PRO A 163 -1.67 0.17 21.60
C PRO A 163 -1.72 -1.31 21.99
N GLU A 164 -0.82 -1.70 22.87
CA GLU A 164 -0.82 -3.05 23.45
C GLU A 164 -2.21 -3.31 24.00
N ILE A 165 -2.81 -4.39 23.48
CA ILE A 165 -4.09 -4.89 23.97
C ILE A 165 -3.85 -5.51 25.34
#